data_5a6f1e60114c47bf1e4ef7d139e4098e
#
_entry.id   5a6f1e60114c47bf1e4ef7d139e4098e
#
_cell.length_a   1.000
_cell.length_b   1.000
_cell.length_c   1.000
_cell.angle_alpha   90.00
_cell.angle_beta   90.00
_cell.angle_gamma   90.00
#
_symmetry.space_group_name_H-M   'P 1'
#
loop_
_entity.id
_entity.type
_entity.pdbx_description
1 polymer ?
#
loop_
_entity_poly.entity_id
_entity_poly.type
_entity_poly.pdbx_seq_one_letter_code
_entity_poly.pdbx_strand_id
1 'polypeptide(L)'
;MNHSSLDSGRSSSNLHQIEKSLLKALAYEDKLSVQKLSEISNLPIDQVRRGIEWLKYKNLITTNDKSTFTVSLGKNGLFARKNKLPERRLVEAIEQGHQYMHQIASQGNLTEQELVAAVKIAKRNNWIEIQQDSAGRTVCNLSSSASNLSPEEKLLDKLEVHNQLNILDLTQEEMEAFNNLKRRGNYLEENKKSDSEILITKSGKEMLPTLTQERPTERRLTQEMISTGKWKELHFSPLDVEASVPSRYLGLTHPLTDLISEVKEIFVGLGFVEIDGPVTQPSFWNFDALFIPQDHPAREMQDTFYISEINKTDFASRVHIQKISEMHQKGWKYKWNKDEAQRMLLRTHTTAVTIKYLADNKPDSAKVFSIGRVFRNEKVSYKHLVEFNQVEGIFTSKHLTLRNLMGLQREFYSKLGIKKVKFWPTFFPYTEPSIQSMVYNESLQKWVELFGMGILRPEVTKPLGIGNPVLAWGGGIERIAMLRFGLNDLRDLYNNRLGWLRSVSKCPS
;
A
#
# COMPACT_ATOMS: atom_id res chain seq x y z
N MET A 1 29.38 -6.00 -43.92
CA MET A 1 29.04 -5.95 -45.37
C MET A 1 27.60 -5.51 -45.52
N ASN A 2 27.45 -4.38 -46.17
CA ASN A 2 26.20 -3.83 -46.74
C ASN A 2 24.96 -3.63 -45.86
N HIS A 3 24.92 -2.48 -45.23
CA HIS A 3 23.64 -1.77 -44.99
C HIS A 3 23.29 -1.06 -46.31
N SER A 4 22.42 -1.66 -47.10
CA SER A 4 21.78 -1.00 -48.24
C SER A 4 20.51 -0.29 -47.74
N SER A 5 20.57 1.03 -47.86
CA SER A 5 19.47 1.98 -48.09
C SER A 5 18.06 1.36 -48.26
N LEU A 6 17.24 1.49 -47.25
CA LEU A 6 15.79 1.50 -47.41
C LEU A 6 15.36 2.95 -47.67
N ASP A 7 15.29 3.30 -48.93
CA ASP A 7 14.65 4.50 -49.44
C ASP A 7 13.12 4.30 -49.24
N SER A 8 12.60 4.81 -48.15
CA SER A 8 11.19 4.72 -47.82
C SER A 8 10.44 5.79 -48.59
N GLY A 9 9.74 5.41 -49.64
CA GLY A 9 8.65 6.20 -50.18
C GLY A 9 7.68 6.55 -49.06
N ARG A 10 7.72 7.77 -48.57
CA ARG A 10 6.85 8.32 -47.54
C ARG A 10 5.44 8.49 -48.12
N SER A 11 4.64 7.43 -48.10
CA SER A 11 3.26 7.44 -48.54
C SER A 11 2.38 8.02 -47.40
N SER A 12 1.42 8.85 -47.75
CA SER A 12 0.39 9.41 -46.86
C SER A 12 -0.42 8.34 -46.14
N SER A 13 -0.39 7.10 -46.62
CA SER A 13 -1.04 5.94 -46.02
C SER A 13 -0.54 5.60 -44.60
N ASN A 14 0.61 6.13 -44.19
CA ASN A 14 1.20 5.85 -42.83
C ASN A 14 0.86 6.91 -41.79
N LEU A 15 -0.01 7.87 -42.05
CA LEU A 15 -0.43 8.89 -41.08
C LEU A 15 -1.78 8.56 -40.47
N HIS A 16 -1.87 8.64 -39.14
CA HIS A 16 -3.12 8.50 -38.41
C HIS A 16 -4.03 9.72 -38.69
N GLN A 17 -5.35 9.55 -38.56
CA GLN A 17 -6.33 10.63 -38.79
C GLN A 17 -6.02 11.91 -38.01
N ILE A 18 -5.60 11.76 -36.74
CA ILE A 18 -5.18 12.87 -35.88
C ILE A 18 -4.00 13.61 -36.47
N GLU A 19 -2.96 12.91 -36.97
CA GLU A 19 -1.78 13.48 -37.57
C GLU A 19 -2.14 14.27 -38.87
N LYS A 20 -3.03 13.69 -39.65
CA LYS A 20 -3.53 14.35 -40.89
C LYS A 20 -4.29 15.65 -40.57
N SER A 21 -5.15 15.63 -39.55
CA SER A 21 -5.89 16.82 -39.12
C SER A 21 -4.97 17.91 -38.59
N LEU A 22 -3.93 17.54 -37.81
CA LEU A 22 -2.94 18.50 -37.33
C LEU A 22 -2.07 19.09 -38.41
N LEU A 23 -1.61 18.28 -39.39
CA LEU A 23 -0.84 18.79 -40.52
C LEU A 23 -1.68 19.72 -41.38
N LYS A 24 -2.98 19.42 -41.61
CA LYS A 24 -3.89 20.32 -42.33
C LYS A 24 -4.09 21.64 -41.56
N ALA A 25 -4.18 21.62 -40.25
CA ALA A 25 -4.27 22.82 -39.45
C ALA A 25 -2.98 23.67 -39.54
N LEU A 26 -1.80 23.04 -39.55
CA LEU A 26 -0.50 23.70 -39.73
C LEU A 26 -0.27 24.23 -41.14
N ALA A 27 -1.10 23.84 -42.12
CA ALA A 27 -1.04 24.41 -43.47
C ALA A 27 -1.58 25.85 -43.55
N TYR A 28 -2.41 26.27 -42.57
CA TYR A 28 -2.95 27.64 -42.51
C TYR A 28 -1.94 28.64 -41.92
N GLU A 29 -1.20 28.20 -40.90
CA GLU A 29 -0.14 29.00 -40.27
C GLU A 29 1.05 28.09 -39.97
N ASP A 30 2.25 28.48 -40.46
CA ASP A 30 3.48 27.69 -40.29
C ASP A 30 3.89 27.47 -38.82
N LYS A 31 3.27 28.22 -37.88
CA LYS A 31 3.62 28.24 -36.48
C LYS A 31 2.36 28.42 -35.61
N LEU A 32 2.03 27.40 -34.82
CA LEU A 32 0.85 27.42 -33.97
C LEU A 32 1.18 26.95 -32.53
N SER A 33 0.46 27.47 -31.57
CA SER A 33 0.48 26.93 -30.20
C SER A 33 -0.42 25.69 -30.08
N VAL A 34 -0.21 24.86 -29.04
CA VAL A 34 -1.03 23.66 -28.79
C VAL A 34 -2.53 24.00 -28.68
N GLN A 35 -2.86 25.16 -28.08
CA GLN A 35 -4.25 25.61 -27.93
C GLN A 35 -4.88 25.98 -29.26
N LYS A 36 -4.20 26.80 -30.06
CA LYS A 36 -4.68 27.16 -31.41
C LYS A 36 -4.82 25.95 -32.32
N LEU A 37 -3.88 24.99 -32.23
CA LEU A 37 -3.95 23.74 -32.97
C LEU A 37 -5.20 22.91 -32.54
N SER A 38 -5.56 22.90 -31.28
CA SER A 38 -6.78 22.25 -30.77
C SER A 38 -8.04 22.90 -31.36
N GLU A 39 -8.09 24.21 -31.37
CA GLU A 39 -9.22 24.97 -31.93
C GLU A 39 -9.38 24.75 -33.45
N ILE A 40 -8.31 24.90 -34.23
CA ILE A 40 -8.34 24.76 -35.71
C ILE A 40 -8.62 23.32 -36.15
N SER A 41 -8.02 22.34 -35.46
CA SER A 41 -8.19 20.91 -35.76
C SER A 41 -9.49 20.30 -35.23
N ASN A 42 -10.18 21.02 -34.34
CA ASN A 42 -11.37 20.56 -33.62
C ASN A 42 -11.11 19.25 -32.84
N LEU A 43 -9.91 19.12 -32.28
CA LEU A 43 -9.48 17.94 -31.52
C LEU A 43 -9.24 18.31 -30.03
N PRO A 44 -9.57 17.43 -29.07
CA PRO A 44 -9.22 17.61 -27.67
C PRO A 44 -7.70 17.78 -27.48
N ILE A 45 -7.29 18.63 -26.54
CA ILE A 45 -5.87 18.96 -26.27
C ILE A 45 -5.01 17.71 -26.06
N ASP A 46 -5.52 16.67 -25.42
CA ASP A 46 -4.79 15.42 -25.18
C ASP A 46 -4.53 14.65 -26.49
N GLN A 47 -5.46 14.71 -27.44
CA GLN A 47 -5.25 14.12 -28.77
C GLN A 47 -4.26 14.94 -29.59
N VAL A 48 -4.30 16.26 -29.46
CA VAL A 48 -3.33 17.17 -30.10
C VAL A 48 -1.93 16.89 -29.60
N ARG A 49 -1.73 16.77 -28.28
CA ARG A 49 -0.42 16.44 -27.70
C ARG A 49 0.14 15.10 -28.21
N ARG A 50 -0.70 14.06 -28.27
CA ARG A 50 -0.26 12.76 -28.84
C ARG A 50 0.07 12.87 -30.32
N GLY A 51 -0.74 13.55 -31.07
CA GLY A 51 -0.49 13.75 -32.49
C GLY A 51 0.82 14.56 -32.76
N ILE A 52 1.13 15.54 -31.90
CA ILE A 52 2.39 16.29 -31.93
C ILE A 52 3.58 15.34 -31.72
N GLU A 53 3.54 14.47 -30.74
CA GLU A 53 4.63 13.51 -30.49
C GLU A 53 4.82 12.55 -31.67
N TRP A 54 3.75 12.06 -32.29
CA TRP A 54 3.82 11.19 -33.46
C TRP A 54 4.40 11.91 -34.69
N LEU A 55 3.94 13.14 -34.93
CA LEU A 55 4.46 13.96 -36.06
C LEU A 55 5.93 14.35 -35.83
N LYS A 56 6.34 14.61 -34.61
CA LYS A 56 7.71 14.87 -34.21
C LYS A 56 8.61 13.65 -34.44
N TYR A 57 8.15 12.47 -34.02
CA TYR A 57 8.84 11.21 -34.28
C TYR A 57 9.05 10.95 -35.75
N LYS A 58 8.09 11.32 -36.59
CA LYS A 58 8.18 11.23 -38.09
C LYS A 58 8.94 12.38 -38.73
N ASN A 59 9.49 13.31 -37.94
CA ASN A 59 10.21 14.50 -38.42
C ASN A 59 9.37 15.42 -39.34
N LEU A 60 8.03 15.43 -39.17
CA LEU A 60 7.12 16.27 -39.95
C LEU A 60 6.88 17.64 -39.31
N ILE A 61 7.15 17.76 -38.04
CA ILE A 61 7.08 18.99 -37.25
C ILE A 61 8.30 19.14 -36.35
N THR A 62 8.54 20.35 -35.87
CA THR A 62 9.46 20.66 -34.78
C THR A 62 8.73 21.45 -33.68
N THR A 63 9.16 21.30 -32.44
CA THR A 63 8.60 22.02 -31.32
C THR A 63 9.65 22.96 -30.73
N ASN A 64 9.24 24.19 -30.43
CA ASN A 64 10.07 25.15 -29.70
C ASN A 64 9.42 25.42 -28.35
N ASP A 65 9.96 24.80 -27.28
CA ASP A 65 9.40 24.86 -25.95
C ASP A 65 9.85 26.12 -25.22
N LYS A 66 8.93 27.03 -24.94
CA LYS A 66 9.14 28.19 -24.06
C LYS A 66 8.54 27.91 -22.69
N SER A 67 9.40 27.79 -21.69
CA SER A 67 8.95 27.69 -20.30
C SER A 67 8.97 29.07 -19.65
N THR A 68 7.83 29.57 -19.25
CA THR A 68 7.71 30.75 -18.42
C THR A 68 7.48 30.33 -16.96
N PHE A 69 8.27 30.87 -16.08
CA PHE A 69 8.15 30.63 -14.64
C PHE A 69 7.50 31.85 -14.01
N THR A 70 6.32 31.68 -13.47
CA THR A 70 5.60 32.74 -12.76
C THR A 70 5.53 32.45 -11.27
N VAL A 71 5.55 33.51 -10.48
CA VAL A 71 5.39 33.47 -9.04
C VAL A 71 4.10 34.18 -8.62
N SER A 72 3.39 33.60 -7.68
CA SER A 72 2.20 34.16 -7.04
C SER A 72 2.29 34.06 -5.51
N LEU A 73 1.37 34.74 -4.80
CA LEU A 73 1.31 34.64 -3.35
C LEU A 73 0.82 33.26 -2.92
N GLY A 74 1.57 32.61 -2.03
CA GLY A 74 1.15 31.41 -1.31
C GLY A 74 0.31 31.72 -0.08
N LYS A 75 -0.16 30.68 0.62
CA LYS A 75 -1.02 30.85 1.81
C LYS A 75 -0.44 31.75 2.88
N ASN A 76 0.86 31.58 3.20
CA ASN A 76 1.55 32.41 4.18
C ASN A 76 1.82 33.83 3.65
N GLY A 77 1.99 33.99 2.33
CA GLY A 77 2.10 35.30 1.69
C GLY A 77 0.81 36.12 1.80
N LEU A 78 -0.33 35.48 1.52
CA LEU A 78 -1.65 36.09 1.69
C LEU A 78 -1.94 36.45 3.16
N PHE A 79 -1.52 35.59 4.10
CA PHE A 79 -1.63 35.92 5.54
C PHE A 79 -0.74 37.08 5.94
N ALA A 80 0.51 37.12 5.46
CA ALA A 80 1.44 38.18 5.74
C ALA A 80 1.00 39.53 5.18
N ARG A 81 0.27 39.56 4.06
CA ARG A 81 -0.33 40.78 3.52
C ARG A 81 -1.40 41.36 4.45
N LYS A 82 -2.25 40.53 5.04
CA LYS A 82 -3.31 40.97 5.97
C LYS A 82 -2.76 41.35 7.33
N ASN A 83 -1.80 40.61 7.84
CA ASN A 83 -1.31 40.70 9.22
C ASN A 83 0.15 41.20 9.33
N LYS A 84 0.77 41.63 8.26
CA LYS A 84 2.18 42.01 8.12
C LYS A 84 3.17 40.85 8.37
N LEU A 85 4.41 41.01 7.93
CA LEU A 85 5.46 40.01 8.18
C LEU A 85 5.82 39.95 9.68
N PRO A 86 6.26 38.81 10.21
CA PRO A 86 6.64 38.66 11.62
C PRO A 86 7.63 39.73 12.11
N GLU A 87 8.62 40.07 11.31
CA GLU A 87 9.59 41.10 11.60
C GLU A 87 8.97 42.51 11.67
N ARG A 88 7.94 42.78 10.88
CA ARG A 88 7.22 44.05 10.95
C ARG A 88 6.32 44.12 12.18
N ARG A 89 5.64 43.03 12.51
CA ARG A 89 4.84 42.92 13.76
C ARG A 89 5.71 43.11 15.00
N LEU A 90 6.96 42.62 14.96
CA LEU A 90 7.95 42.85 16.02
C LEU A 90 8.29 44.34 16.15
N VAL A 91 8.58 45.01 15.03
CA VAL A 91 8.89 46.48 15.03
C VAL A 91 7.72 47.29 15.60
N GLU A 92 6.49 46.99 15.15
CA GLU A 92 5.28 47.70 15.64
C GLU A 92 5.02 47.47 17.14
N ALA A 93 5.28 46.26 17.65
CA ALA A 93 5.18 46.00 19.09
C ALA A 93 6.19 46.81 19.90
N ILE A 94 7.39 47.02 19.37
CA ILE A 94 8.41 47.87 20.02
C ILE A 94 8.02 49.38 19.92
N GLU A 95 7.45 49.82 18.78
CA GLU A 95 6.91 51.20 18.61
C GLU A 95 5.83 51.52 19.63
N GLN A 96 5.02 50.52 20.01
CA GLN A 96 3.99 50.63 21.05
C GLN A 96 4.54 50.63 22.48
N GLY A 97 5.86 50.64 22.67
CA GLY A 97 6.55 50.73 23.96
C GLY A 97 6.88 49.36 24.61
N HIS A 98 6.68 48.24 23.92
CA HIS A 98 7.03 46.92 24.45
C HIS A 98 8.48 46.60 24.12
N GLN A 99 9.38 46.58 25.10
CA GLN A 99 10.83 46.43 24.89
C GLN A 99 11.35 45.03 25.26
N TYR A 100 10.59 44.24 26.06
CA TYR A 100 11.01 42.92 26.49
C TYR A 100 10.47 41.81 25.55
N MET A 101 11.28 40.79 25.28
CA MET A 101 10.97 39.72 24.32
C MET A 101 9.59 39.06 24.52
N HIS A 102 9.20 38.78 25.79
CA HIS A 102 7.89 38.19 26.08
C HIS A 102 6.71 39.11 25.79
N GLN A 103 6.89 40.44 26.01
CA GLN A 103 5.89 41.45 25.69
C GLN A 103 5.73 41.62 24.19
N ILE A 104 6.86 41.70 23.47
CA ILE A 104 6.91 41.77 22.01
C ILE A 104 6.24 40.56 21.36
N ALA A 105 6.49 39.34 21.89
CA ALA A 105 5.85 38.11 21.40
C ALA A 105 4.34 38.16 21.58
N SER A 106 3.87 38.56 22.76
CA SER A 106 2.44 38.63 23.08
C SER A 106 1.73 39.69 22.22
N GLN A 107 2.27 40.92 22.17
CA GLN A 107 1.66 42.03 21.45
C GLN A 107 1.72 41.86 19.93
N GLY A 108 2.85 41.33 19.41
CA GLY A 108 3.03 41.05 18.00
C GLY A 108 2.32 39.76 17.54
N ASN A 109 1.66 39.05 18.45
CA ASN A 109 1.06 37.72 18.18
C ASN A 109 2.03 36.78 17.42
N LEU A 110 3.26 36.67 17.97
CA LEU A 110 4.35 35.90 17.38
C LEU A 110 4.54 34.59 18.15
N THR A 111 4.64 33.50 17.45
CA THR A 111 5.08 32.22 18.04
C THR A 111 6.56 32.28 18.41
N GLU A 112 7.04 31.40 19.28
CA GLU A 112 8.47 31.40 19.68
C GLU A 112 9.40 31.28 18.47
N GLN A 113 9.04 30.45 17.49
CA GLN A 113 9.83 30.29 16.26
C GLN A 113 9.81 31.54 15.37
N GLU A 114 8.65 32.19 15.24
CA GLU A 114 8.52 33.45 14.50
C GLU A 114 9.27 34.59 15.19
N LEU A 115 9.26 34.64 16.52
CA LEU A 115 9.97 35.66 17.27
C LEU A 115 11.49 35.57 17.03
N VAL A 116 12.07 34.37 17.14
CA VAL A 116 13.51 34.15 16.90
C VAL A 116 13.90 34.54 15.47
N ALA A 117 13.08 34.15 14.49
CA ALA A 117 13.31 34.52 13.10
C ALA A 117 13.16 36.00 12.84
N ALA A 118 12.13 36.64 13.41
CA ALA A 118 11.85 38.08 13.27
C ALA A 118 12.97 38.93 13.88
N VAL A 119 13.46 38.55 15.05
CA VAL A 119 14.60 39.25 15.71
C VAL A 119 15.86 39.20 14.86
N LYS A 120 16.17 37.99 14.30
CA LYS A 120 17.33 37.81 13.43
C LYS A 120 17.24 38.66 12.16
N ILE A 121 16.06 38.79 11.57
CA ILE A 121 15.83 39.54 10.35
C ILE A 121 15.84 41.05 10.67
N ALA A 122 15.14 41.49 11.71
CA ALA A 122 15.11 42.88 12.13
C ALA A 122 16.51 43.37 12.50
N LYS A 123 17.35 42.55 13.13
CA LYS A 123 18.77 42.88 13.39
C LYS A 123 19.58 42.97 12.10
N ARG A 124 19.40 42.04 11.16
CA ARG A 124 20.07 42.07 9.85
C ARG A 124 19.74 43.34 9.05
N ASN A 125 18.51 43.80 9.16
CA ASN A 125 18.02 44.99 8.47
C ASN A 125 18.33 46.28 9.24
N ASN A 126 19.06 46.21 10.36
CA ASN A 126 19.35 47.33 11.25
C ASN A 126 18.09 48.07 11.77
N TRP A 127 17.00 47.35 11.97
CA TRP A 127 15.74 47.93 12.49
C TRP A 127 15.70 47.96 14.01
N ILE A 128 16.45 47.08 14.67
CA ILE A 128 16.50 46.96 16.12
C ILE A 128 17.93 46.87 16.64
N GLU A 129 18.16 47.42 17.82
CA GLU A 129 19.34 47.23 18.65
C GLU A 129 18.97 46.43 19.89
N ILE A 130 19.81 45.47 20.23
CA ILE A 130 19.58 44.56 21.36
C ILE A 130 20.60 44.93 22.44
N GLN A 131 20.11 45.30 23.63
CA GLN A 131 20.91 45.65 24.78
C GLN A 131 20.46 44.80 26.00
N GLN A 132 21.26 44.72 27.02
CA GLN A 132 20.87 44.18 28.32
C GLN A 132 20.64 45.29 29.32
N ASP A 133 19.54 45.19 30.07
CA ASP A 133 19.25 46.10 31.17
C ASP A 133 20.14 45.79 32.39
N SER A 134 20.08 46.66 33.41
CA SER A 134 20.81 46.49 34.67
C SER A 134 20.47 45.20 35.45
N ALA A 135 19.40 44.51 35.07
CA ALA A 135 18.96 43.23 35.61
C ALA A 135 19.32 42.04 34.70
N GLY A 136 20.12 42.25 33.63
CA GLY A 136 20.56 41.19 32.70
C GLY A 136 19.46 40.70 31.73
N ARG A 137 18.33 41.41 31.61
CA ARG A 137 17.24 41.06 30.70
C ARG A 137 17.47 41.71 29.33
N THR A 138 17.12 40.99 28.28
CA THR A 138 17.26 41.47 26.88
C THR A 138 16.21 42.52 26.55
N VAL A 139 16.62 43.69 26.16
CA VAL A 139 15.78 44.82 25.74
C VAL A 139 16.03 45.10 24.27
N CYS A 140 14.97 45.30 23.50
CA CYS A 140 15.02 45.69 22.09
C CYS A 140 14.60 47.14 21.93
N ASN A 141 15.45 47.95 21.30
CA ASN A 141 15.19 49.35 20.94
C ASN A 141 15.13 49.49 19.42
N LEU A 142 14.34 50.46 18.94
CA LEU A 142 14.24 50.73 17.51
C LEU A 142 15.40 51.61 17.04
N SER A 143 15.86 51.32 15.84
CA SER A 143 16.80 52.17 15.10
C SER A 143 16.03 53.08 14.14
N SER A 144 16.65 54.17 13.71
CA SER A 144 16.09 55.13 12.74
C SER A 144 15.71 54.54 11.38
N SER A 145 16.23 53.37 11.05
CA SER A 145 15.93 52.64 9.79
C SER A 145 14.69 51.74 9.88
N ALA A 146 14.04 51.61 11.03
CA ALA A 146 12.90 50.73 11.26
C ALA A 146 11.66 51.06 10.42
N SER A 147 11.49 52.30 10.00
CA SER A 147 10.35 52.75 9.18
C SER A 147 10.44 52.33 7.70
N ASN A 148 11.60 51.89 7.21
CA ASN A 148 11.77 51.51 5.81
C ASN A 148 11.14 50.16 5.52
N LEU A 149 10.45 50.04 4.36
CA LEU A 149 9.93 48.79 3.87
C LEU A 149 11.08 47.85 3.44
N SER A 150 10.99 46.57 3.84
CA SER A 150 11.96 45.58 3.38
C SER A 150 11.75 45.23 1.91
N PRO A 151 12.77 44.70 1.20
CA PRO A 151 12.60 44.18 -0.16
C PRO A 151 11.54 43.08 -0.23
N GLU A 152 11.41 42.25 0.82
CA GLU A 152 10.39 41.21 0.93
C GLU A 152 8.97 41.80 1.00
N GLU A 153 8.75 42.86 1.76
CA GLU A 153 7.45 43.56 1.83
C GLU A 153 7.10 44.18 0.47
N LYS A 154 8.04 44.84 -0.19
CA LYS A 154 7.84 45.43 -1.52
C LYS A 154 7.47 44.38 -2.56
N LEU A 155 8.10 43.20 -2.51
CA LEU A 155 7.78 42.09 -3.42
C LEU A 155 6.38 41.54 -3.17
N LEU A 156 5.97 41.40 -1.90
CA LEU A 156 4.61 40.96 -1.56
C LEU A 156 3.56 41.95 -2.03
N ASP A 157 3.83 43.25 -1.90
CA ASP A 157 2.97 44.34 -2.40
C ASP A 157 2.81 44.29 -3.91
N LYS A 158 3.92 44.11 -4.63
CA LYS A 158 3.92 43.99 -6.08
C LYS A 158 3.14 42.74 -6.58
N LEU A 159 3.26 41.62 -5.86
CA LEU A 159 2.53 40.38 -6.17
C LEU A 159 1.03 40.52 -5.87
N GLU A 160 0.61 41.34 -4.91
CA GLU A 160 -0.81 41.62 -4.67
C GLU A 160 -1.43 42.43 -5.81
N VAL A 161 -0.72 43.40 -6.31
CA VAL A 161 -1.22 44.28 -7.41
C VAL A 161 -1.30 43.52 -8.73
N HIS A 162 -0.31 42.69 -9.04
CA HIS A 162 -0.20 42.03 -10.35
C HIS A 162 -0.68 40.58 -10.36
N ASN A 163 -1.08 40.01 -9.21
CA ASN A 163 -1.47 38.62 -9.00
C ASN A 163 -0.40 37.57 -9.37
N GLN A 164 0.33 37.78 -10.41
CA GLN A 164 1.45 36.91 -10.88
C GLN A 164 2.56 37.79 -11.49
N LEU A 165 3.81 37.44 -11.22
CA LEU A 165 4.99 38.05 -11.85
C LEU A 165 5.81 36.94 -12.51
N ASN A 166 6.45 37.28 -13.64
CA ASN A 166 7.40 36.38 -14.29
C ASN A 166 8.74 36.46 -13.52
N ILE A 167 9.29 35.34 -13.15
CA ILE A 167 10.54 35.25 -12.37
C ILE A 167 11.71 35.90 -13.14
N LEU A 168 11.69 35.85 -14.47
CA LEU A 168 12.74 36.46 -15.30
C LEU A 168 12.71 37.97 -15.35
N ASP A 169 11.59 38.59 -14.99
CA ASP A 169 11.39 40.04 -15.01
C ASP A 169 11.67 40.70 -13.64
N LEU A 170 12.07 39.92 -12.61
CA LEU A 170 12.41 40.40 -11.29
C LEU A 170 13.77 41.11 -11.31
N THR A 171 13.85 42.24 -10.63
CA THR A 171 15.12 42.93 -10.40
C THR A 171 16.02 42.15 -9.46
N GLN A 172 17.29 42.50 -9.35
CA GLN A 172 18.24 41.80 -8.48
C GLN A 172 17.82 41.83 -7.01
N GLU A 173 17.30 42.95 -6.51
CA GLU A 173 16.77 43.08 -5.15
C GLU A 173 15.51 42.21 -4.94
N GLU A 174 14.59 42.19 -5.93
CA GLU A 174 13.38 41.40 -5.87
C GLU A 174 13.72 39.88 -5.97
N MET A 175 14.75 39.48 -6.68
CA MET A 175 15.21 38.12 -6.75
C MET A 175 15.80 37.65 -5.41
N GLU A 176 16.52 38.48 -4.70
CA GLU A 176 16.99 38.21 -3.32
C GLU A 176 15.81 38.04 -2.37
N ALA A 177 14.83 38.98 -2.43
CA ALA A 177 13.61 38.92 -1.64
C ALA A 177 12.79 37.62 -1.96
N PHE A 178 12.68 37.28 -3.24
CA PHE A 178 12.05 36.03 -3.69
C PHE A 178 12.73 34.80 -3.05
N ASN A 179 14.06 34.72 -3.13
CA ASN A 179 14.81 33.60 -2.55
C ASN A 179 14.66 33.51 -1.03
N ASN A 180 14.62 34.66 -0.35
CA ASN A 180 14.42 34.74 1.10
C ASN A 180 13.01 34.26 1.49
N LEU A 181 11.96 34.70 0.81
CA LEU A 181 10.58 34.31 1.06
C LEU A 181 10.35 32.84 0.70
N LYS A 182 10.95 32.32 -0.37
CA LYS A 182 10.89 30.90 -0.76
C LYS A 182 11.44 29.99 0.33
N ARG A 183 12.54 30.38 0.99
CA ARG A 183 13.14 29.61 2.11
C ARG A 183 12.27 29.58 3.36
N ARG A 184 11.35 30.54 3.54
CA ARG A 184 10.44 30.57 4.69
C ARG A 184 9.22 29.66 4.56
N GLY A 185 9.00 29.04 3.38
CA GLY A 185 7.93 28.08 3.09
C GLY A 185 6.54 28.71 2.93
N ASN A 186 5.83 28.31 1.88
CA ASN A 186 4.45 28.70 1.56
C ASN A 186 4.13 30.21 1.47
N TYR A 187 5.12 31.08 1.41
CA TYR A 187 4.92 32.51 1.14
C TYR A 187 4.69 32.78 -0.34
N LEU A 188 5.33 31.98 -1.21
CA LEU A 188 5.27 32.09 -2.65
C LEU A 188 4.93 30.75 -3.26
N GLU A 189 4.15 30.76 -4.34
CA GLU A 189 3.86 29.61 -5.19
C GLU A 189 4.46 29.84 -6.58
N GLU A 190 5.27 28.87 -7.02
CA GLU A 190 5.87 28.89 -8.35
C GLU A 190 5.01 28.08 -9.32
N ASN A 191 4.63 28.67 -10.42
CA ASN A 191 3.91 28.02 -11.50
C ASN A 191 4.78 27.99 -12.75
N LYS A 192 5.02 26.78 -13.27
CA LYS A 192 5.67 26.60 -14.56
C LYS A 192 4.62 26.48 -15.66
N LYS A 193 4.53 27.48 -16.52
CA LYS A 193 3.74 27.40 -17.74
C LYS A 193 4.69 27.01 -18.88
N SER A 194 4.46 25.86 -19.50
CA SER A 194 5.18 25.43 -20.68
C SER A 194 4.27 25.66 -21.88
N ASP A 195 4.65 26.59 -22.73
CA ASP A 195 3.99 26.84 -24.02
C ASP A 195 4.90 26.32 -25.13
N SER A 196 4.39 25.37 -25.92
CA SER A 196 5.13 24.79 -27.04
C SER A 196 4.60 25.38 -28.33
N GLU A 197 5.46 26.02 -29.07
CA GLU A 197 5.20 26.46 -30.43
C GLU A 197 5.56 25.32 -31.41
N ILE A 198 4.61 24.92 -32.24
CA ILE A 198 4.75 23.85 -33.21
C ILE A 198 5.00 24.44 -34.59
N LEU A 199 6.05 23.99 -35.25
CA LEU A 199 6.44 24.43 -36.60
C LEU A 199 6.42 23.23 -37.53
N ILE A 200 5.85 23.44 -38.73
CA ILE A 200 5.88 22.43 -39.78
C ILE A 200 7.26 22.40 -40.44
N THR A 201 7.81 21.21 -40.69
CA THR A 201 9.08 21.02 -41.39
C THR A 201 8.90 21.05 -42.94
N LYS A 202 10.00 21.11 -43.69
CA LYS A 202 9.94 20.97 -45.14
C LYS A 202 9.28 19.67 -45.58
N SER A 203 9.64 18.56 -44.93
CA SER A 203 9.01 17.25 -45.19
C SER A 203 7.52 17.22 -44.83
N GLY A 204 7.09 17.94 -43.80
CA GLY A 204 5.68 18.10 -43.48
C GLY A 204 4.92 18.88 -44.56
N LYS A 205 5.51 19.97 -45.09
CA LYS A 205 4.92 20.76 -46.19
C LYS A 205 4.80 19.96 -47.49
N GLU A 206 5.77 19.14 -47.83
CA GLU A 206 5.76 18.28 -49.01
C GLU A 206 4.66 17.21 -48.98
N MET A 207 4.20 16.84 -47.76
CA MET A 207 3.10 15.86 -47.57
C MET A 207 1.70 16.49 -47.70
N LEU A 208 1.54 17.80 -47.55
CA LEU A 208 0.23 18.46 -47.57
C LEU A 208 -0.58 18.21 -48.89
N PRO A 209 -0.01 18.27 -50.12
CA PRO A 209 -0.76 18.00 -51.33
C PRO A 209 -1.33 16.58 -51.40
N THR A 210 -0.63 15.61 -50.82
CA THR A 210 -1.08 14.21 -50.79
C THR A 210 -2.24 13.98 -49.87
N LEU A 211 -2.40 14.81 -48.80
CA LEU A 211 -3.48 14.73 -47.81
C LEU A 211 -4.81 15.29 -48.34
N THR A 212 -4.78 16.10 -49.36
CA THR A 212 -6.00 16.70 -49.97
C THR A 212 -6.66 15.79 -51.01
N GLN A 213 -5.96 14.76 -51.48
CA GLN A 213 -6.48 13.82 -52.49
C GLN A 213 -7.01 12.50 -51.93
N GLU A 214 -6.99 12.32 -50.60
CA GLU A 214 -7.41 11.06 -50.00
C GLU A 214 -8.94 10.91 -49.95
N ARG A 215 -9.41 9.74 -50.37
CA ARG A 215 -10.81 9.31 -50.20
C ARG A 215 -11.10 9.04 -48.72
N PRO A 216 -12.34 9.23 -48.27
CA PRO A 216 -12.73 8.93 -46.88
C PRO A 216 -12.41 7.47 -46.56
N THR A 217 -11.63 7.27 -45.50
CA THR A 217 -11.21 5.93 -45.05
C THR A 217 -12.12 5.49 -43.94
N GLU A 218 -12.84 4.38 -44.11
CA GLU A 218 -13.69 3.78 -43.13
C GLU A 218 -12.90 2.80 -42.24
N ARG A 219 -13.30 2.72 -40.97
CA ARG A 219 -12.67 1.82 -39.99
C ARG A 219 -13.43 0.53 -39.75
N ARG A 220 -14.73 0.50 -40.04
CA ARG A 220 -15.61 -0.64 -39.80
C ARG A 220 -16.47 -0.90 -41.03
N LEU A 221 -16.54 -2.17 -41.40
CA LEU A 221 -17.49 -2.66 -42.34
C LEU A 221 -18.86 -2.81 -41.66
N THR A 222 -19.89 -2.13 -42.17
CA THR A 222 -21.24 -2.23 -41.63
C THR A 222 -22.09 -3.16 -42.50
N GLN A 223 -23.18 -3.71 -41.93
CA GLN A 223 -24.12 -4.56 -42.63
C GLN A 223 -24.74 -3.83 -43.84
N GLU A 224 -25.01 -2.55 -43.70
CA GLU A 224 -25.53 -1.71 -44.76
C GLU A 224 -24.52 -1.54 -45.95
N MET A 225 -23.24 -1.38 -45.66
CA MET A 225 -22.18 -1.31 -46.68
C MET A 225 -22.05 -2.63 -47.45
N ILE A 226 -22.25 -3.77 -46.78
CA ILE A 226 -22.23 -5.08 -47.40
C ILE A 226 -23.45 -5.25 -48.31
N SER A 227 -24.66 -4.96 -47.80
CA SER A 227 -25.92 -5.14 -48.56
C SER A 227 -26.05 -4.22 -49.76
N THR A 228 -25.51 -2.99 -49.67
CA THR A 228 -25.54 -2.01 -50.77
C THR A 228 -24.36 -2.11 -51.74
N GLY A 229 -23.35 -2.93 -51.44
CA GLY A 229 -22.13 -3.04 -52.23
C GLY A 229 -21.16 -1.84 -52.14
N LYS A 230 -21.48 -0.81 -51.34
CA LYS A 230 -20.69 0.41 -51.14
C LYS A 230 -19.25 0.14 -50.65
N TRP A 231 -19.03 -0.99 -49.98
CA TRP A 231 -17.70 -1.38 -49.51
C TRP A 231 -16.67 -1.51 -50.60
N LYS A 232 -17.07 -1.76 -51.87
CA LYS A 232 -16.17 -1.87 -53.02
C LYS A 232 -15.56 -0.53 -53.42
N GLU A 233 -16.20 0.59 -53.08
CA GLU A 233 -15.77 1.96 -53.42
C GLU A 233 -15.02 2.64 -52.28
N LEU A 234 -15.00 2.01 -51.06
CA LEU A 234 -14.40 2.56 -49.87
C LEU A 234 -13.00 1.98 -49.63
N HIS A 235 -12.14 2.82 -49.08
CA HIS A 235 -10.86 2.37 -48.55
C HIS A 235 -11.02 2.12 -47.05
N PHE A 236 -10.57 0.94 -46.60
CA PHE A 236 -10.53 0.60 -45.17
C PHE A 236 -9.13 0.84 -44.60
N SER A 237 -9.04 1.45 -43.42
CA SER A 237 -7.77 1.56 -42.72
C SER A 237 -7.27 0.15 -42.32
N PRO A 238 -5.99 -0.18 -42.56
CA PRO A 238 -5.42 -1.42 -42.08
C PRO A 238 -5.52 -1.48 -40.56
N LEU A 239 -5.82 -2.64 -40.04
CA LEU A 239 -5.81 -2.88 -38.59
C LEU A 239 -4.36 -2.92 -38.11
N ASP A 240 -3.99 -1.96 -37.27
CA ASP A 240 -2.71 -1.97 -36.59
C ASP A 240 -2.81 -2.92 -35.36
N VAL A 241 -2.31 -4.12 -35.52
CA VAL A 241 -2.31 -5.15 -34.45
C VAL A 241 -1.20 -4.94 -33.42
N GLU A 242 -0.23 -4.09 -33.73
CA GLU A 242 0.88 -3.72 -32.84
C GLU A 242 0.59 -2.43 -32.06
N ALA A 243 -0.50 -1.73 -32.38
CA ALA A 243 -0.89 -0.52 -31.66
C ALA A 243 -1.00 -0.81 -30.16
N SER A 244 -0.24 -0.08 -29.36
CA SER A 244 -0.31 -0.19 -27.92
C SER A 244 -1.68 0.23 -27.42
N VAL A 245 -2.37 -0.69 -26.77
CA VAL A 245 -3.64 -0.40 -26.07
C VAL A 245 -3.38 -0.08 -24.61
N PRO A 246 -4.21 0.74 -23.96
CA PRO A 246 -4.09 0.97 -22.54
C PRO A 246 -4.15 -0.36 -21.79
N SER A 247 -3.17 -0.62 -20.95
CA SER A 247 -3.15 -1.80 -20.09
C SER A 247 -4.40 -1.81 -19.22
N ARG A 248 -5.25 -2.83 -19.41
CA ARG A 248 -6.37 -3.09 -18.51
C ARG A 248 -5.91 -4.05 -17.43
N TYR A 249 -5.86 -3.56 -16.21
CA TYR A 249 -5.60 -4.42 -15.06
C TYR A 249 -6.92 -5.11 -14.69
N LEU A 250 -6.98 -6.41 -14.91
CA LEU A 250 -8.07 -7.23 -14.38
C LEU A 250 -7.98 -7.27 -12.85
N GLY A 251 -9.13 -7.38 -12.19
CA GLY A 251 -9.16 -7.67 -10.75
C GLY A 251 -8.50 -9.02 -10.50
N LEU A 252 -7.59 -9.08 -9.52
CA LEU A 252 -6.94 -10.29 -9.06
C LEU A 252 -7.30 -10.52 -7.60
N THR A 253 -7.46 -11.77 -7.22
CA THR A 253 -7.57 -12.17 -5.82
C THR A 253 -6.25 -11.90 -5.08
N HIS A 254 -6.34 -11.65 -3.79
CA HIS A 254 -5.15 -11.45 -2.97
C HIS A 254 -4.34 -12.75 -2.88
N PRO A 255 -2.98 -12.73 -2.99
CA PRO A 255 -2.15 -13.93 -3.00
C PRO A 255 -2.35 -14.86 -1.79
N LEU A 256 -2.55 -14.29 -0.60
CA LEU A 256 -2.85 -15.06 0.61
C LEU A 256 -4.21 -15.76 0.52
N THR A 257 -5.21 -15.11 -0.08
CA THR A 257 -6.54 -15.72 -0.29
C THR A 257 -6.46 -16.89 -1.27
N ASP A 258 -5.68 -16.73 -2.35
CA ASP A 258 -5.45 -17.81 -3.31
C ASP A 258 -4.77 -19.02 -2.64
N LEU A 259 -3.74 -18.76 -1.82
CA LEU A 259 -3.05 -19.82 -1.06
C LEU A 259 -3.98 -20.51 -0.06
N ILE A 260 -4.82 -19.75 0.67
CA ILE A 260 -5.81 -20.33 1.58
C ILE A 260 -6.78 -21.25 0.80
N SER A 261 -7.26 -20.82 -0.36
CA SER A 261 -8.15 -21.62 -1.21
C SER A 261 -7.48 -22.90 -1.68
N GLU A 262 -6.23 -22.82 -2.13
CA GLU A 262 -5.44 -23.97 -2.54
C GLU A 262 -5.22 -24.96 -1.38
N VAL A 263 -4.89 -24.49 -0.18
CA VAL A 263 -4.76 -25.33 1.01
C VAL A 263 -6.07 -26.04 1.34
N LYS A 264 -7.22 -25.35 1.21
CA LYS A 264 -8.55 -25.97 1.36
C LYS A 264 -8.79 -27.07 0.33
N GLU A 265 -8.55 -26.78 -0.94
CA GLU A 265 -8.71 -27.74 -2.03
C GLU A 265 -7.85 -28.99 -1.82
N ILE A 266 -6.61 -28.82 -1.36
CA ILE A 266 -5.71 -29.95 -1.07
C ILE A 266 -6.31 -30.82 0.03
N PHE A 267 -6.75 -30.26 1.16
CA PHE A 267 -7.32 -31.06 2.26
C PHE A 267 -8.65 -31.71 1.88
N VAL A 268 -9.52 -31.02 1.15
CA VAL A 268 -10.75 -31.60 0.59
C VAL A 268 -10.41 -32.76 -0.35
N GLY A 269 -9.41 -32.59 -1.22
CA GLY A 269 -8.92 -33.66 -2.11
C GLY A 269 -8.28 -34.84 -1.38
N LEU A 270 -7.80 -34.66 -0.14
CA LEU A 270 -7.32 -35.71 0.76
C LEU A 270 -8.45 -36.37 1.58
N GLY A 271 -9.70 -35.97 1.34
CA GLY A 271 -10.91 -36.51 1.96
C GLY A 271 -11.22 -35.88 3.34
N PHE A 272 -10.74 -34.67 3.60
CA PHE A 272 -11.10 -33.91 4.80
C PHE A 272 -12.33 -33.05 4.57
N VAL A 273 -13.11 -32.85 5.62
CA VAL A 273 -14.25 -31.93 5.66
C VAL A 273 -13.82 -30.65 6.38
N GLU A 274 -14.06 -29.50 5.79
CA GLU A 274 -13.84 -28.20 6.44
C GLU A 274 -14.89 -27.98 7.54
N ILE A 275 -14.44 -27.57 8.71
CA ILE A 275 -15.28 -27.15 9.82
C ILE A 275 -14.88 -25.75 10.24
N ASP A 276 -15.84 -24.97 10.73
CA ASP A 276 -15.61 -23.61 11.22
C ASP A 276 -16.09 -23.46 12.66
N GLY A 277 -15.61 -22.39 13.30
CA GLY A 277 -15.98 -22.06 14.67
C GLY A 277 -15.68 -20.59 15.00
N PRO A 278 -16.29 -20.09 16.07
CA PRO A 278 -16.17 -18.68 16.44
C PRO A 278 -14.74 -18.28 16.79
N VAL A 279 -14.41 -17.04 16.47
CA VAL A 279 -13.11 -16.41 16.78
C VAL A 279 -12.93 -16.20 18.27
N THR A 280 -14.03 -15.86 18.96
CA THR A 280 -14.05 -15.74 20.42
C THR A 280 -14.38 -17.08 21.04
N GLN A 281 -13.56 -17.52 21.97
CA GLN A 281 -13.69 -18.83 22.61
C GLN A 281 -13.62 -18.66 24.13
N PRO A 282 -14.34 -19.50 24.91
CA PRO A 282 -14.04 -19.65 26.34
C PRO A 282 -12.67 -20.32 26.51
N SER A 283 -11.94 -19.92 27.54
CA SER A 283 -10.65 -20.47 27.92
C SER A 283 -10.69 -22.00 28.03
N PHE A 284 -11.82 -22.55 28.41
CA PHE A 284 -12.08 -23.98 28.49
C PHE A 284 -11.74 -24.73 27.19
N TRP A 285 -12.27 -24.33 26.05
CA TRP A 285 -12.01 -25.02 24.78
C TRP A 285 -10.64 -24.70 24.20
N ASN A 286 -10.13 -23.49 24.51
CA ASN A 286 -8.83 -23.07 24.00
C ASN A 286 -7.67 -23.72 24.76
N PHE A 287 -7.85 -24.05 26.04
CA PHE A 287 -6.77 -24.56 26.89
C PHE A 287 -7.16 -25.80 27.74
N ASP A 288 -8.24 -25.73 28.53
CA ASP A 288 -8.55 -26.81 29.51
C ASP A 288 -8.85 -28.12 28.80
N ALA A 289 -9.61 -28.09 27.70
CA ALA A 289 -9.92 -29.30 26.92
C ALA A 289 -8.67 -29.90 26.20
N LEU A 290 -7.60 -29.13 26.12
CA LEU A 290 -6.30 -29.57 25.62
C LEU A 290 -5.35 -30.03 26.74
N PHE A 291 -5.84 -30.12 27.95
CA PHE A 291 -5.05 -30.53 29.10
C PHE A 291 -3.87 -29.58 29.39
N ILE A 292 -3.98 -28.31 29.01
CA ILE A 292 -3.01 -27.24 29.34
C ILE A 292 -3.33 -26.72 30.75
N PRO A 293 -2.42 -26.80 31.74
CA PRO A 293 -2.70 -26.38 33.10
C PRO A 293 -3.06 -24.89 33.21
N GLN A 294 -3.79 -24.51 34.24
CA GLN A 294 -4.34 -23.15 34.36
C GLN A 294 -3.27 -22.12 34.75
N ASP A 295 -2.12 -22.54 35.23
CA ASP A 295 -0.94 -21.74 35.51
C ASP A 295 0.11 -21.74 34.36
N HIS A 296 -0.24 -22.30 33.20
CA HIS A 296 0.67 -22.34 32.07
C HIS A 296 0.91 -20.94 31.48
N PRO A 297 2.19 -20.54 31.16
CA PRO A 297 2.50 -19.21 30.65
C PRO A 297 1.70 -18.79 29.42
N ALA A 298 1.36 -19.72 28.53
CA ALA A 298 0.55 -19.42 27.33
C ALA A 298 -0.83 -18.83 27.65
N ARG A 299 -1.32 -18.94 28.88
CA ARG A 299 -2.58 -18.33 29.35
C ARG A 299 -2.40 -16.92 29.90
N GLU A 300 -1.17 -16.46 30.07
CA GLU A 300 -0.92 -15.12 30.57
C GLU A 300 -1.42 -14.05 29.57
N MET A 301 -1.76 -12.87 30.09
CA MET A 301 -2.19 -11.74 29.27
C MET A 301 -1.11 -11.27 28.29
N GLN A 302 0.15 -11.69 28.49
CA GLN A 302 1.26 -11.40 27.60
C GLN A 302 1.17 -12.18 26.28
N ASP A 303 0.56 -13.38 26.29
CA ASP A 303 0.49 -14.27 25.13
C ASP A 303 -0.94 -14.43 24.59
N THR A 304 -1.98 -14.08 25.38
CA THR A 304 -3.39 -14.28 25.05
C THR A 304 -4.21 -13.01 25.23
N PHE A 305 -5.06 -12.69 24.26
CA PHE A 305 -6.02 -11.59 24.35
C PHE A 305 -7.31 -12.07 25.03
N TYR A 306 -7.52 -11.67 26.26
CA TYR A 306 -8.79 -11.86 26.97
C TYR A 306 -9.75 -10.70 26.67
N ILE A 307 -11.04 -11.02 26.59
CA ILE A 307 -12.10 -10.03 26.47
C ILE A 307 -12.51 -9.64 27.89
N SER A 308 -12.34 -8.37 28.24
CA SER A 308 -12.68 -7.86 29.58
C SER A 308 -14.18 -7.96 29.82
N GLU A 309 -14.54 -8.26 31.08
CA GLU A 309 -15.92 -8.24 31.61
C GLU A 309 -16.90 -9.23 30.96
N ILE A 310 -16.44 -10.12 30.09
CA ILE A 310 -17.28 -11.15 29.51
C ILE A 310 -16.84 -12.52 29.95
N ASN A 311 -17.68 -13.15 30.80
CA ASN A 311 -17.56 -14.55 31.19
C ASN A 311 -18.74 -15.34 30.64
N LYS A 312 -18.47 -16.48 30.02
CA LYS A 312 -19.52 -17.36 29.52
C LYS A 312 -19.83 -18.46 30.52
N THR A 313 -20.94 -18.36 31.21
CA THR A 313 -21.35 -19.34 32.22
C THR A 313 -21.75 -20.69 31.65
N ASP A 314 -22.34 -20.69 30.45
CA ASP A 314 -22.73 -21.89 29.67
C ASP A 314 -21.73 -22.14 28.55
N PHE A 315 -20.50 -22.51 28.90
CA PHE A 315 -19.39 -22.70 27.95
C PHE A 315 -19.20 -24.15 27.51
N ALA A 316 -19.68 -25.10 28.30
CA ALA A 316 -19.60 -26.55 28.00
C ALA A 316 -20.67 -27.32 28.78
N SER A 317 -20.97 -28.56 28.36
CA SER A 317 -21.86 -29.45 29.09
C SER A 317 -21.28 -29.76 30.47
N ARG A 318 -22.13 -29.97 31.45
CA ARG A 318 -21.73 -30.36 32.83
C ARG A 318 -20.82 -31.59 32.83
N VAL A 319 -21.11 -32.56 31.95
CA VAL A 319 -20.33 -33.80 31.82
C VAL A 319 -18.90 -33.51 31.35
N HIS A 320 -18.72 -32.63 30.35
CA HIS A 320 -17.39 -32.27 29.87
C HIS A 320 -16.62 -31.48 30.94
N ILE A 321 -17.28 -30.52 31.60
CA ILE A 321 -16.67 -29.74 32.70
C ILE A 321 -16.16 -30.68 33.80
N GLN A 322 -16.99 -31.61 34.24
CA GLN A 322 -16.61 -32.57 35.27
C GLN A 322 -15.42 -33.43 34.84
N LYS A 323 -15.51 -34.11 33.68
CA LYS A 323 -14.46 -35.03 33.25
C LYS A 323 -13.13 -34.34 33.01
N ILE A 324 -13.14 -33.13 32.44
CA ILE A 324 -11.93 -32.36 32.16
C ILE A 324 -11.33 -31.83 33.46
N SER A 325 -12.13 -31.30 34.37
CA SER A 325 -11.66 -30.84 35.68
C SER A 325 -11.06 -31.98 36.53
N GLU A 326 -11.70 -33.16 36.55
CA GLU A 326 -11.16 -34.36 37.20
C GLU A 326 -9.81 -34.79 36.59
N MET A 327 -9.70 -34.74 35.27
CA MET A 327 -8.45 -35.05 34.57
C MET A 327 -7.32 -34.08 34.92
N HIS A 328 -7.61 -32.79 35.00
CA HIS A 328 -6.65 -31.76 35.42
C HIS A 328 -6.20 -31.99 36.88
N GLN A 329 -7.15 -32.23 37.79
CA GLN A 329 -6.84 -32.47 39.19
C GLN A 329 -5.98 -33.72 39.38
N LYS A 330 -6.29 -34.81 38.65
CA LYS A 330 -5.55 -36.06 38.67
C LYS A 330 -4.16 -35.94 38.05
N GLY A 331 -4.06 -35.32 36.90
CA GLY A 331 -2.83 -35.26 36.12
C GLY A 331 -1.85 -34.20 36.61
N TRP A 332 -2.35 -33.01 36.84
CA TRP A 332 -1.53 -31.86 37.25
C TRP A 332 -1.51 -31.59 38.76
N LYS A 333 -2.37 -32.26 39.52
CA LYS A 333 -2.43 -32.23 41.01
C LYS A 333 -2.68 -30.83 41.59
N TYR A 334 -3.49 -29.98 40.92
CA TYR A 334 -3.94 -28.69 41.43
C TYR A 334 -5.47 -28.61 41.45
N LYS A 335 -6.00 -27.65 42.19
CA LYS A 335 -7.46 -27.39 42.25
C LYS A 335 -7.88 -26.61 41.00
N TRP A 336 -8.58 -27.29 40.10
CA TRP A 336 -9.10 -26.65 38.89
C TRP A 336 -10.13 -25.55 39.23
N ASN A 337 -9.99 -24.39 38.58
CA ASN A 337 -10.83 -23.22 38.78
C ASN A 337 -11.78 -23.04 37.60
N LYS A 338 -13.10 -23.02 37.88
CA LYS A 338 -14.14 -22.83 36.87
C LYS A 338 -14.13 -21.40 36.31
N ASP A 339 -13.80 -20.40 37.11
CA ASP A 339 -13.83 -19.00 36.72
C ASP A 339 -12.76 -18.71 35.61
N GLU A 340 -11.59 -19.31 35.75
CA GLU A 340 -10.56 -19.24 34.71
C GLU A 340 -11.03 -19.88 33.39
N ALA A 341 -11.76 -20.97 33.45
CA ALA A 341 -12.27 -21.67 32.28
C ALA A 341 -13.40 -20.90 31.56
N GLN A 342 -14.14 -20.05 32.28
CA GLN A 342 -15.22 -19.22 31.72
C GLN A 342 -14.74 -17.97 30.99
N ARG A 343 -13.52 -17.54 31.24
CA ARG A 343 -12.98 -16.31 30.63
C ARG A 343 -12.99 -16.39 29.10
N MET A 344 -13.56 -15.38 28.50
CA MET A 344 -13.59 -15.28 27.03
C MET A 344 -12.28 -14.69 26.50
N LEU A 345 -11.82 -15.24 25.39
CA LEU A 345 -10.58 -14.83 24.73
C LEU A 345 -10.71 -14.87 23.20
N LEU A 346 -9.81 -14.21 22.50
CA LEU A 346 -9.56 -14.43 21.08
C LEU A 346 -8.75 -15.72 20.93
N ARG A 347 -9.23 -16.68 20.14
CA ARG A 347 -8.57 -18.00 19.99
C ARG A 347 -7.11 -17.85 19.58
N THR A 348 -6.22 -18.56 20.30
CA THR A 348 -4.78 -18.56 20.00
C THR A 348 -4.39 -19.62 18.94
N HIS A 349 -5.31 -20.52 18.65
CA HIS A 349 -5.21 -21.57 17.63
C HIS A 349 -6.61 -22.06 17.23
N THR A 350 -6.71 -22.74 16.10
CA THR A 350 -7.96 -23.35 15.61
C THR A 350 -8.25 -24.71 16.23
N THR A 351 -7.36 -25.26 17.08
CA THR A 351 -7.55 -26.52 17.81
C THR A 351 -8.80 -26.49 18.71
N ALA A 352 -9.19 -25.31 19.21
CA ALA A 352 -10.45 -25.17 19.96
C ALA A 352 -11.67 -25.62 19.14
N VAL A 353 -11.65 -25.45 17.81
CA VAL A 353 -12.74 -25.86 16.89
C VAL A 353 -12.75 -27.38 16.73
N THR A 354 -11.58 -27.98 16.46
CA THR A 354 -11.46 -29.41 16.22
C THR A 354 -11.71 -30.22 17.49
N ILE A 355 -11.27 -29.75 18.65
CA ILE A 355 -11.56 -30.37 19.95
C ILE A 355 -13.06 -30.31 20.30
N LYS A 356 -13.69 -29.17 20.04
CA LYS A 356 -15.14 -29.04 20.24
C LYS A 356 -15.91 -29.96 19.29
N TYR A 357 -15.48 -30.09 18.02
CA TYR A 357 -16.05 -31.05 17.08
C TYR A 357 -15.98 -32.48 17.61
N LEU A 358 -14.83 -32.92 18.16
CA LEU A 358 -14.67 -34.24 18.76
C LEU A 358 -15.61 -34.42 19.95
N ALA A 359 -15.74 -33.43 20.81
CA ALA A 359 -16.61 -33.47 21.98
C ALA A 359 -18.10 -33.62 21.64
N ASP A 360 -18.54 -32.88 20.60
CA ASP A 360 -19.94 -32.83 20.19
C ASP A 360 -20.34 -34.08 19.39
N ASN A 361 -19.46 -34.57 18.48
CA ASN A 361 -19.80 -35.61 17.51
C ASN A 361 -19.32 -37.02 17.93
N LYS A 362 -18.26 -37.15 18.72
CA LYS A 362 -17.64 -38.41 19.17
C LYS A 362 -17.47 -39.42 18.04
N PRO A 363 -16.83 -39.04 16.93
CA PRO A 363 -16.76 -39.90 15.74
C PRO A 363 -15.83 -41.10 15.96
N ASP A 364 -16.23 -42.28 15.45
CA ASP A 364 -15.33 -43.43 15.35
C ASP A 364 -14.25 -43.25 14.30
N SER A 365 -14.59 -42.56 13.22
CA SER A 365 -13.65 -42.17 12.17
C SER A 365 -14.04 -40.80 11.62
N ALA A 366 -13.08 -39.87 11.54
CA ALA A 366 -13.28 -38.54 10.96
C ALA A 366 -11.98 -37.97 10.41
N LYS A 367 -12.09 -37.24 9.33
CA LYS A 367 -11.06 -36.34 8.80
C LYS A 367 -11.65 -34.94 8.70
N VAL A 368 -11.25 -34.04 9.59
CA VAL A 368 -11.75 -32.66 9.59
C VAL A 368 -10.59 -31.68 9.70
N PHE A 369 -10.75 -30.51 9.09
CA PHE A 369 -9.79 -29.42 9.21
C PHE A 369 -10.52 -28.08 9.36
N SER A 370 -9.82 -27.12 9.91
CA SER A 370 -10.29 -25.75 10.06
C SER A 370 -9.20 -24.78 9.65
N ILE A 371 -9.59 -23.74 8.91
CA ILE A 371 -8.72 -22.61 8.58
C ILE A 371 -9.35 -21.34 9.13
N GLY A 372 -8.60 -20.58 9.88
CA GLY A 372 -9.13 -19.33 10.41
C GLY A 372 -8.10 -18.48 11.11
N ARG A 373 -8.52 -17.25 11.39
CA ARG A 373 -7.70 -16.28 12.12
C ARG A 373 -7.49 -16.72 13.55
N VAL A 374 -6.27 -16.54 14.01
CA VAL A 374 -5.83 -16.77 15.38
C VAL A 374 -5.07 -15.54 15.86
N PHE A 375 -5.04 -15.35 17.17
CA PHE A 375 -4.54 -14.12 17.79
C PHE A 375 -3.56 -14.47 18.89
N ARG A 376 -2.38 -13.85 18.86
CA ARG A 376 -1.35 -14.01 19.90
C ARG A 376 -0.80 -12.65 20.26
N ASN A 377 -0.72 -12.37 21.54
CA ASN A 377 -0.18 -11.10 22.03
C ASN A 377 1.36 -11.11 22.01
N GLU A 378 1.91 -11.30 20.84
CA GLU A 378 3.35 -11.34 20.60
C GLU A 378 3.84 -9.98 20.10
N LYS A 379 5.11 -9.67 20.35
CA LYS A 379 5.75 -8.49 19.75
C LYS A 379 5.83 -8.66 18.24
N VAL A 380 5.18 -7.75 17.50
CA VAL A 380 5.20 -7.76 16.03
C VAL A 380 6.64 -7.68 15.51
N SER A 381 6.98 -8.61 14.63
CA SER A 381 8.30 -8.67 13.98
C SER A 381 8.14 -9.18 12.54
N TYR A 382 9.26 -9.29 11.83
CA TYR A 382 9.25 -9.87 10.48
C TYR A 382 8.84 -11.35 10.44
N LYS A 383 8.80 -12.05 11.60
CA LYS A 383 8.40 -13.45 11.75
C LYS A 383 7.13 -13.69 12.57
N HIS A 384 6.66 -12.68 13.30
CA HIS A 384 5.54 -12.80 14.23
C HIS A 384 4.53 -11.68 14.01
N LEU A 385 3.29 -12.08 13.88
CA LEU A 385 2.14 -11.19 13.75
C LEU A 385 1.21 -11.42 14.95
N VAL A 386 0.50 -10.38 15.34
CA VAL A 386 -0.53 -10.46 16.41
C VAL A 386 -1.75 -11.26 15.92
N GLU A 387 -2.04 -11.17 14.63
CA GLU A 387 -3.13 -11.86 13.94
C GLU A 387 -2.56 -12.56 12.71
N PHE A 388 -2.90 -13.84 12.53
CA PHE A 388 -2.51 -14.61 11.36
C PHE A 388 -3.49 -15.76 11.11
N ASN A 389 -3.40 -16.42 9.95
CA ASN A 389 -4.25 -17.56 9.61
C ASN A 389 -3.56 -18.87 9.97
N GLN A 390 -4.26 -19.71 10.70
CA GLN A 390 -3.81 -21.06 11.01
C GLN A 390 -4.68 -22.08 10.26
N VAL A 391 -4.04 -23.06 9.65
CA VAL A 391 -4.68 -24.32 9.23
C VAL A 391 -4.38 -25.37 10.27
N GLU A 392 -5.39 -26.11 10.64
CA GLU A 392 -5.31 -27.25 11.56
C GLU A 392 -6.25 -28.34 11.13
N GLY A 393 -5.89 -29.58 11.42
CA GLY A 393 -6.76 -30.71 11.16
C GLY A 393 -6.52 -31.86 12.10
N ILE A 394 -7.53 -32.71 12.18
CA ILE A 394 -7.48 -33.98 12.91
C ILE A 394 -7.91 -35.13 12.00
N PHE A 395 -7.31 -36.28 12.27
CA PHE A 395 -7.72 -37.53 11.66
C PHE A 395 -7.83 -38.61 12.76
N THR A 396 -9.01 -39.16 12.97
CA THR A 396 -9.26 -40.25 13.91
C THR A 396 -9.77 -41.49 13.19
N SER A 397 -9.27 -42.67 13.59
CA SER A 397 -9.72 -44.00 13.17
C SER A 397 -9.00 -45.06 14.02
N LYS A 398 -9.47 -46.33 13.96
CA LYS A 398 -9.02 -47.42 14.85
C LYS A 398 -7.53 -47.76 14.81
N HIS A 399 -6.86 -47.64 13.66
CA HIS A 399 -5.48 -48.16 13.49
C HIS A 399 -4.48 -47.10 13.06
N LEU A 400 -4.71 -45.86 13.48
CA LEU A 400 -3.84 -44.74 13.11
C LEU A 400 -2.55 -44.73 13.96
N THR A 401 -1.48 -44.39 13.30
CA THR A 401 -0.14 -44.30 13.87
C THR A 401 0.55 -42.98 13.44
N LEU A 402 1.63 -42.67 14.11
CA LEU A 402 2.45 -41.50 13.72
C LEU A 402 2.93 -41.57 12.27
N ARG A 403 3.16 -42.79 11.74
CA ARG A 403 3.52 -43.01 10.32
C ARG A 403 2.46 -42.51 9.36
N ASN A 404 1.17 -42.72 9.70
CA ASN A 404 0.06 -42.22 8.90
C ASN A 404 0.04 -40.67 8.87
N LEU A 405 0.32 -40.05 10.02
CA LEU A 405 0.42 -38.59 10.12
C LEU A 405 1.57 -38.04 9.24
N MET A 406 2.76 -38.65 9.35
CA MET A 406 3.91 -38.26 8.54
C MET A 406 3.64 -38.45 7.03
N GLY A 407 2.95 -39.52 6.65
CA GLY A 407 2.55 -39.81 5.26
C GLY A 407 1.57 -38.74 4.73
N LEU A 408 0.54 -38.42 5.52
CA LEU A 408 -0.44 -37.39 5.20
C LEU A 408 0.23 -36.03 4.98
N GLN A 409 1.15 -35.66 5.86
CA GLN A 409 1.83 -34.37 5.76
C GLN A 409 2.80 -34.31 4.58
N ARG A 410 3.47 -35.41 4.23
CA ARG A 410 4.28 -35.46 3.01
C ARG A 410 3.43 -35.28 1.76
N GLU A 411 2.27 -35.92 1.70
CA GLU A 411 1.32 -35.77 0.61
C GLU A 411 0.84 -34.32 0.48
N PHE A 412 0.46 -33.70 1.59
CA PHE A 412 0.07 -32.29 1.65
C PHE A 412 1.18 -31.38 1.10
N TYR A 413 2.42 -31.52 1.60
CA TYR A 413 3.54 -30.71 1.14
C TYR A 413 3.90 -30.95 -0.32
N SER A 414 3.79 -32.20 -0.77
CA SER A 414 4.01 -32.55 -2.19
C SER A 414 3.04 -31.84 -3.10
N LYS A 415 1.74 -31.77 -2.72
CA LYS A 415 0.71 -31.04 -3.47
C LYS A 415 0.94 -29.53 -3.49
N LEU A 416 1.58 -28.97 -2.46
CA LEU A 416 2.03 -27.58 -2.42
C LEU A 416 3.35 -27.33 -3.20
N GLY A 417 3.94 -28.37 -3.84
CA GLY A 417 5.21 -28.26 -4.54
C GLY A 417 6.46 -28.35 -3.64
N ILE A 418 6.29 -28.58 -2.33
CA ILE A 418 7.40 -28.65 -1.37
C ILE A 418 7.95 -30.08 -1.32
N LYS A 419 9.16 -30.30 -1.85
CA LYS A 419 9.75 -31.65 -2.01
C LYS A 419 10.63 -32.07 -0.84
N LYS A 420 11.36 -31.13 -0.20
CA LYS A 420 12.32 -31.39 0.87
C LYS A 420 11.67 -31.18 2.24
N VAL A 421 11.21 -32.26 2.86
CA VAL A 421 10.54 -32.24 4.18
C VAL A 421 11.25 -33.21 5.13
N LYS A 422 11.48 -32.76 6.36
CA LYS A 422 11.93 -33.55 7.50
C LYS A 422 10.95 -33.44 8.65
N PHE A 423 10.89 -34.50 9.47
CA PHE A 423 10.14 -34.50 10.71
C PHE A 423 11.10 -34.56 11.87
N TRP A 424 10.90 -33.68 12.86
CA TRP A 424 11.80 -33.55 14.00
C TRP A 424 11.02 -33.75 15.31
N PRO A 425 11.48 -34.55 16.27
CA PRO A 425 10.87 -34.65 17.57
C PRO A 425 10.79 -33.30 18.26
N THR A 426 9.65 -33.01 18.90
CA THR A 426 9.42 -31.80 19.65
C THR A 426 8.49 -32.07 20.81
N PHE A 427 8.07 -31.06 21.55
CA PHE A 427 7.13 -31.15 22.65
C PHE A 427 5.94 -30.21 22.45
N PHE A 428 4.74 -30.77 22.62
CA PHE A 428 3.50 -30.01 22.81
C PHE A 428 2.74 -30.62 23.99
N PRO A 429 2.10 -29.80 24.85
CA PRO A 429 1.48 -30.28 26.08
C PRO A 429 0.30 -31.25 25.84
N TYR A 430 -0.32 -31.23 24.66
CA TYR A 430 -1.52 -31.99 24.31
C TYR A 430 -1.28 -33.16 23.35
N THR A 431 -0.06 -33.39 22.87
CA THR A 431 0.29 -34.52 22.00
C THR A 431 1.42 -35.36 22.59
N GLU A 432 1.37 -36.68 22.34
CA GLU A 432 2.42 -37.66 22.67
C GLU A 432 2.29 -38.87 21.75
N PRO A 433 3.26 -39.16 20.87
CA PRO A 433 4.45 -38.37 20.57
C PRO A 433 4.13 -37.08 19.82
N SER A 434 5.04 -36.10 19.99
CA SER A 434 4.98 -34.81 19.28
C SER A 434 6.12 -34.69 18.29
N ILE A 435 5.83 -34.21 17.09
CA ILE A 435 6.82 -33.91 16.05
C ILE A 435 6.50 -32.58 15.38
N GLN A 436 7.49 -31.99 14.76
CA GLN A 436 7.30 -30.84 13.89
C GLN A 436 7.83 -31.13 12.49
N SER A 437 7.19 -30.55 11.48
CA SER A 437 7.70 -30.58 10.12
C SER A 437 8.62 -29.42 9.86
N MET A 438 9.73 -29.72 9.17
CA MET A 438 10.68 -28.74 8.68
C MET A 438 10.80 -28.87 7.18
N VAL A 439 10.78 -27.76 6.47
CA VAL A 439 10.97 -27.71 5.03
C VAL A 439 12.22 -26.91 4.71
N TYR A 440 12.89 -27.29 3.63
CA TYR A 440 14.10 -26.58 3.20
C TYR A 440 13.72 -25.37 2.35
N ASN A 441 14.17 -24.20 2.77
CA ASN A 441 14.01 -22.98 2.00
C ASN A 441 15.28 -22.77 1.16
N GLU A 442 15.16 -22.90 -0.16
CA GLU A 442 16.28 -22.77 -1.10
C GLU A 442 16.85 -21.35 -1.10
N SER A 443 16.03 -20.32 -0.98
CA SER A 443 16.48 -18.92 -0.97
C SER A 443 17.29 -18.57 0.28
N LEU A 444 16.90 -19.11 1.42
CA LEU A 444 17.57 -18.88 2.71
C LEU A 444 18.65 -19.94 3.02
N GLN A 445 18.78 -20.97 2.20
CA GLN A 445 19.69 -22.13 2.40
C GLN A 445 19.58 -22.76 3.79
N LYS A 446 18.33 -22.83 4.34
CA LYS A 446 18.09 -23.37 5.69
C LYS A 446 16.75 -24.08 5.83
N TRP A 447 16.68 -24.91 6.87
CA TRP A 447 15.45 -25.56 7.28
C TRP A 447 14.56 -24.58 8.07
N VAL A 448 13.29 -24.53 7.73
CA VAL A 448 12.26 -23.68 8.35
C VAL A 448 11.16 -24.57 8.92
N GLU A 449 10.78 -24.31 10.16
CA GLU A 449 9.65 -24.97 10.82
C GLU A 449 8.33 -24.52 10.20
N LEU A 450 7.43 -25.46 9.93
CA LEU A 450 6.09 -25.15 9.43
C LEU A 450 4.99 -25.60 10.41
N PHE A 451 4.77 -26.90 10.54
CA PHE A 451 3.64 -27.46 11.31
C PHE A 451 4.13 -28.21 12.55
N GLY A 452 3.47 -27.95 13.67
CA GLY A 452 3.48 -28.81 14.84
C GLY A 452 2.42 -29.90 14.67
N MET A 453 2.72 -31.13 15.12
CA MET A 453 1.81 -32.26 14.96
C MET A 453 2.12 -33.40 15.94
N GLY A 454 1.16 -34.28 16.11
CA GLY A 454 1.33 -35.44 16.98
C GLY A 454 0.06 -36.27 17.12
N ILE A 455 0.07 -37.20 18.07
CA ILE A 455 -1.09 -37.95 18.49
C ILE A 455 -1.64 -37.29 19.75
N LEU A 456 -2.92 -36.95 19.79
CA LEU A 456 -3.52 -36.36 21.00
C LEU A 456 -3.42 -37.33 22.16
N ARG A 457 -3.01 -36.81 23.31
CA ARG A 457 -2.87 -37.60 24.54
C ARG A 457 -4.19 -38.15 25.06
N PRO A 458 -4.18 -39.30 25.74
CA PRO A 458 -5.37 -39.87 26.34
C PRO A 458 -6.06 -38.90 27.32
N GLU A 459 -5.31 -38.01 27.99
CA GLU A 459 -5.83 -36.99 28.90
C GLU A 459 -6.68 -35.94 28.16
N VAL A 460 -6.50 -35.77 26.86
CA VAL A 460 -7.33 -34.93 25.98
C VAL A 460 -8.53 -35.72 25.46
N THR A 461 -8.30 -36.92 24.92
CA THR A 461 -9.33 -37.68 24.18
C THR A 461 -10.34 -38.40 25.06
N LYS A 462 -9.90 -39.01 26.16
CA LYS A 462 -10.78 -39.76 27.06
C LYS A 462 -11.90 -38.92 27.70
N PRO A 463 -11.63 -37.69 28.21
CA PRO A 463 -12.70 -36.85 28.77
C PRO A 463 -13.77 -36.49 27.74
N LEU A 464 -13.39 -36.43 26.45
CA LEU A 464 -14.30 -36.17 25.34
C LEU A 464 -15.07 -37.41 24.88
N GLY A 465 -14.70 -38.60 25.39
CA GLY A 465 -15.33 -39.86 25.00
C GLY A 465 -14.77 -40.48 23.73
N ILE A 466 -13.57 -40.10 23.32
CA ILE A 466 -12.89 -40.61 22.11
C ILE A 466 -11.94 -41.75 22.55
N GLY A 467 -12.17 -42.95 22.02
CA GLY A 467 -11.35 -44.12 22.29
C GLY A 467 -10.26 -44.40 21.22
N ASN A 468 -10.45 -43.94 20.03
CA ASN A 468 -9.52 -44.16 18.91
C ASN A 468 -8.37 -43.11 18.95
N PRO A 469 -7.19 -43.45 18.39
CA PRO A 469 -6.12 -42.49 18.20
C PRO A 469 -6.59 -41.30 17.37
N VAL A 470 -6.18 -40.09 17.78
CA VAL A 470 -6.44 -38.84 17.04
C VAL A 470 -5.11 -38.23 16.64
N LEU A 471 -4.84 -38.24 15.35
CA LEU A 471 -3.72 -37.50 14.76
C LEU A 471 -4.14 -36.04 14.64
N ALA A 472 -3.28 -35.12 15.07
CA ALA A 472 -3.51 -33.69 15.00
C ALA A 472 -2.29 -32.97 14.41
N TRP A 473 -2.54 -31.93 13.65
CA TRP A 473 -1.50 -31.04 13.11
C TRP A 473 -2.02 -29.63 12.97
N GLY A 474 -1.10 -28.65 13.00
CA GLY A 474 -1.48 -27.25 12.76
C GLY A 474 -0.28 -26.37 12.50
N GLY A 475 -0.50 -25.31 11.73
CA GLY A 475 0.53 -24.31 11.45
C GLY A 475 0.00 -23.05 10.77
N GLY A 476 0.82 -22.01 10.80
CA GLY A 476 0.51 -20.72 10.17
C GLY A 476 0.63 -20.78 8.65
N ILE A 477 -0.41 -20.30 7.95
CA ILE A 477 -0.42 -20.24 6.48
C ILE A 477 0.58 -19.20 5.96
N GLU A 478 0.79 -18.11 6.69
CA GLU A 478 1.73 -17.07 6.32
C GLU A 478 3.16 -17.57 6.19
N ARG A 479 3.55 -18.57 6.96
CA ARG A 479 4.88 -19.22 6.81
C ARG A 479 4.99 -19.98 5.49
N ILE A 480 3.92 -20.62 5.05
CA ILE A 480 3.85 -21.23 3.71
C ILE A 480 3.93 -20.15 2.63
N ALA A 481 3.18 -19.06 2.83
CA ALA A 481 3.19 -17.91 1.91
C ALA A 481 4.58 -17.27 1.78
N MET A 482 5.32 -17.11 2.89
CA MET A 482 6.71 -16.63 2.84
C MET A 482 7.59 -17.50 1.96
N LEU A 483 7.50 -18.83 2.12
CA LEU A 483 8.28 -19.76 1.33
C LEU A 483 7.92 -19.69 -0.15
N ARG A 484 6.62 -19.65 -0.45
CA ARG A 484 6.09 -19.67 -1.81
C ARG A 484 6.37 -18.38 -2.58
N PHE A 485 6.22 -17.24 -1.94
CA PHE A 485 6.38 -15.91 -2.55
C PHE A 485 7.77 -15.29 -2.34
N GLY A 486 8.68 -16.02 -1.71
CA GLY A 486 10.05 -15.55 -1.46
C GLY A 486 10.12 -14.32 -0.54
N LEU A 487 9.18 -14.20 0.41
CA LEU A 487 9.12 -13.04 1.31
C LEU A 487 10.07 -13.20 2.49
N ASN A 488 10.72 -12.12 2.88
CA ASN A 488 11.57 -12.06 4.07
C ASN A 488 10.84 -11.49 5.29
N ASP A 489 9.67 -10.91 5.09
CA ASP A 489 8.87 -10.25 6.13
C ASP A 489 7.39 -10.63 5.97
N LEU A 490 6.79 -11.21 7.02
CA LEU A 490 5.36 -11.60 7.02
C LEU A 490 4.42 -10.40 6.85
N ARG A 491 4.85 -9.21 7.26
CA ARG A 491 4.04 -7.98 7.17
C ARG A 491 3.75 -7.57 5.74
N ASP A 492 4.59 -7.99 4.78
CA ASP A 492 4.39 -7.71 3.37
C ASP A 492 3.12 -8.37 2.82
N LEU A 493 2.67 -9.50 3.40
CA LEU A 493 1.40 -10.15 3.05
C LEU A 493 0.17 -9.30 3.36
N TYR A 494 0.27 -8.37 4.31
CA TYR A 494 -0.83 -7.51 4.75
C TYR A 494 -0.69 -6.07 4.25
N ASN A 495 0.29 -5.83 3.40
CA ASN A 495 0.57 -4.53 2.82
C ASN A 495 -0.25 -4.34 1.53
N ASN A 496 -1.02 -3.24 1.45
CA ASN A 496 -1.83 -2.90 0.28
C ASN A 496 -1.02 -2.23 -0.86
N ARG A 497 0.25 -2.59 -1.03
CA ARG A 497 1.09 -2.06 -2.12
C ARG A 497 0.68 -2.68 -3.45
N LEU A 498 -0.03 -1.93 -4.28
CA LEU A 498 -0.52 -2.39 -5.58
C LEU A 498 0.60 -2.91 -6.49
N GLY A 499 1.79 -2.30 -6.46
CA GLY A 499 2.94 -2.77 -7.21
C GLY A 499 3.32 -4.20 -6.86
N TRP A 500 3.43 -4.53 -5.55
CA TRP A 500 3.71 -5.87 -5.06
C TRP A 500 2.57 -6.84 -5.42
N LEU A 501 1.32 -6.47 -5.13
CA LEU A 501 0.15 -7.32 -5.40
C LEU A 501 0.02 -7.71 -6.89
N ARG A 502 0.48 -6.84 -7.80
CA ARG A 502 0.48 -7.10 -9.25
C ARG A 502 1.67 -7.89 -9.73
N SER A 503 2.80 -7.82 -9.03
CA SER A 503 4.06 -8.46 -9.43
C SER A 503 4.28 -9.83 -8.79
N VAL A 504 3.57 -10.15 -7.70
CA VAL A 504 3.75 -11.43 -7.02
C VAL A 504 3.36 -12.59 -7.94
N SER A 505 4.28 -13.53 -8.11
CA SER A 505 4.04 -14.72 -8.93
C SER A 505 2.99 -15.60 -8.25
N LYS A 506 1.93 -15.95 -9.00
CA LYS A 506 0.90 -16.90 -8.55
C LYS A 506 1.28 -18.36 -8.83
N CYS A 507 2.26 -18.59 -9.69
CA CYS A 507 2.79 -19.90 -9.97
C CYS A 507 3.87 -20.29 -8.98
N PRO A 508 3.92 -21.54 -8.49
CA PRO A 508 5.07 -22.04 -7.76
C PRO A 508 6.30 -21.97 -8.66
N SER A 509 7.38 -21.40 -8.15
CA SER A 509 8.69 -21.39 -8.80
C SER A 509 9.32 -22.78 -8.80
#